data_9388b20f17fe2d00ed3c5b030618b4a8
#
_entry.id   9388b20f17fe2d00ed3c5b030618b4a8
#
_cell.length_a   1.000
_cell.length_b   1.000
_cell.length_c   1.000
_cell.angle_alpha   90.00
_cell.angle_beta   90.00
_cell.angle_gamma   90.00
#
_symmetry.space_group_name_H-M   'P 1'
#
loop_
_entity.id
_entity.type
_entity.pdbx_description
1 polymer ?
#
loop_
_entity_poly.entity_id
_entity_poly.type
_entity_poly.pdbx_seq_one_letter_code
_entity_poly.pdbx_strand_id
1 'polypeptide(L)'
;LERCLLFGLKPVEESERRDETELIESFEAARPKILGAILDVVVKALAIRPGVTLAKKPRMADFALWGVAIAQALGHTGEQFLEAYGKKIEEQSEEALAESVEAAALITFMKGDRSGWRGTARQLLNALSLMDVEKGSDNSHQRINVQQLPKQPQVLTRRLNALKPNLQKKAFGANVPKNSPAIEFQFIL
;
A
#
# COMPACT_ATOMS: atom_id res chain seq x y z
N LEU A 1 -5.86 -2.48 4.49
CA LEU A 1 -4.57 -1.85 4.81
C LEU A 1 -4.57 -0.31 4.72
N GLU A 2 -5.54 0.33 4.04
CA GLU A 2 -5.55 1.80 3.78
C GLU A 2 -5.54 2.70 5.03
N ARG A 3 -5.73 2.16 6.23
CA ARG A 3 -5.71 2.89 7.51
C ARG A 3 -4.60 2.41 8.44
N CYS A 4 -3.63 1.68 7.92
CA CYS A 4 -2.49 1.17 8.66
C CYS A 4 -1.22 1.89 8.21
N LEU A 5 -0.27 2.04 9.09
CA LEU A 5 1.11 2.38 8.76
C LEU A 5 1.95 1.12 8.95
N LEU A 6 2.59 0.66 7.88
CA LEU A 6 3.47 -0.50 7.92
C LEU A 6 4.90 -0.03 8.18
N PHE A 7 5.55 -0.61 9.17
CA PHE A 7 6.95 -0.36 9.47
C PHE A 7 7.74 -1.66 9.29
N GLY A 8 8.73 -1.63 8.43
CA GLY A 8 9.71 -2.71 8.32
C GLY A 8 10.75 -2.54 9.43
N LEU A 9 10.91 -3.56 10.27
CA LEU A 9 11.97 -3.61 11.26
C LEU A 9 13.19 -4.30 10.65
N LYS A 10 14.37 -3.74 10.91
CA LYS A 10 15.62 -4.41 10.54
C LYS A 10 15.91 -5.54 11.51
N PRO A 11 16.46 -6.67 11.03
CA PRO A 11 16.97 -7.70 11.94
C PRO A 11 18.01 -7.11 12.89
N VAL A 12 17.99 -7.57 14.13
CA VAL A 12 19.02 -7.20 15.13
C VAL A 12 20.21 -8.13 14.91
N GLU A 13 21.40 -7.54 14.75
CA GLU A 13 22.67 -8.26 14.62
C GLU A 13 22.90 -9.18 15.83
N GLU A 14 23.55 -10.30 15.61
CA GLU A 14 23.74 -11.33 16.65
C GLU A 14 24.45 -10.78 17.90
N SER A 15 25.43 -9.88 17.69
CA SER A 15 26.19 -9.21 18.74
C SER A 15 25.39 -8.18 19.54
N GLU A 16 24.26 -7.72 19.02
CA GLU A 16 23.40 -6.70 19.65
C GLU A 16 22.15 -7.31 20.30
N ARG A 17 21.98 -8.63 20.18
CA ARG A 17 20.85 -9.33 20.81
C ARG A 17 20.98 -9.32 22.31
N ARG A 18 19.87 -9.03 22.98
CA ARG A 18 19.76 -9.03 24.44
C ARG A 18 18.73 -10.05 24.86
N ASP A 19 18.84 -10.56 26.07
CA ASP A 19 17.80 -11.39 26.64
C ASP A 19 16.56 -10.54 27.00
N GLU A 20 15.42 -11.21 27.14
CA GLU A 20 14.13 -10.55 27.40
C GLU A 20 14.11 -9.80 28.72
N THR A 21 14.75 -10.33 29.77
CA THR A 21 14.81 -9.74 31.09
C THR A 21 15.56 -8.41 31.07
N GLU A 22 16.75 -8.41 30.49
CA GLU A 22 17.57 -7.19 30.31
C GLU A 22 16.84 -6.12 29.50
N LEU A 23 16.13 -6.54 28.45
CA LEU A 23 15.35 -5.62 27.60
C LEU A 23 14.20 -4.97 28.38
N ILE A 24 13.45 -5.78 29.16
CA ILE A 24 12.33 -5.29 29.98
C ILE A 24 12.82 -4.35 31.08
N GLU A 25 13.87 -4.70 31.79
CA GLU A 25 14.44 -3.84 32.82
C GLU A 25 14.91 -2.50 32.26
N SER A 26 15.60 -2.53 31.14
CA SER A 26 16.05 -1.33 30.43
C SER A 26 14.88 -0.45 29.99
N PHE A 27 13.80 -1.08 29.46
CA PHE A 27 12.59 -0.37 29.06
C PHE A 27 11.87 0.26 30.26
N GLU A 28 11.67 -0.46 31.37
CA GLU A 28 11.00 0.07 32.56
C GLU A 28 11.77 1.26 33.15
N ALA A 29 13.08 1.22 33.16
CA ALA A 29 13.92 2.36 33.57
C ALA A 29 13.79 3.58 32.64
N ALA A 30 13.61 3.35 31.33
CA ALA A 30 13.46 4.42 30.33
C ALA A 30 12.01 4.94 30.22
N ARG A 31 11.00 4.13 30.57
CA ARG A 31 9.56 4.40 30.37
C ARG A 31 9.09 5.77 30.83
N PRO A 32 9.45 6.27 32.02
CA PRO A 32 9.01 7.61 32.45
C PRO A 32 9.55 8.72 31.55
N LYS A 33 10.80 8.60 31.09
CA LYS A 33 11.42 9.58 30.18
C LYS A 33 10.79 9.54 28.79
N ILE A 34 10.51 8.34 28.28
CA ILE A 34 9.82 8.15 26.99
C ILE A 34 8.42 8.78 27.05
N LEU A 35 7.66 8.49 28.11
CA LEU A 35 6.32 9.06 28.29
C LEU A 35 6.36 10.58 28.39
N GLY A 36 7.30 11.13 29.17
CA GLY A 36 7.51 12.58 29.29
C GLY A 36 7.78 13.22 27.93
N ALA A 37 8.71 12.67 27.15
CA ALA A 37 9.03 13.17 25.82
C ALA A 37 7.82 13.12 24.87
N ILE A 38 7.02 12.05 24.91
CA ILE A 38 5.78 11.95 24.11
C ILE A 38 4.80 13.06 24.50
N LEU A 39 4.57 13.28 25.80
CA LEU A 39 3.66 14.31 26.29
C LEU A 39 4.13 15.72 25.92
N ASP A 40 5.43 16.00 26.00
CA ASP A 40 5.99 17.28 25.57
C ASP A 40 5.74 17.56 24.09
N VAL A 41 5.90 16.54 23.23
CA VAL A 41 5.61 16.64 21.80
C VAL A 41 4.10 16.87 21.57
N VAL A 42 3.23 16.16 22.30
CA VAL A 42 1.77 16.31 22.21
C VAL A 42 1.36 17.73 22.58
N VAL A 43 1.88 18.30 23.66
CA VAL A 43 1.58 19.67 24.09
C VAL A 43 1.98 20.69 23.01
N LYS A 44 3.18 20.55 22.44
CA LYS A 44 3.63 21.41 21.34
C LYS A 44 2.75 21.24 20.09
N ALA A 45 2.42 20.00 19.72
CA ALA A 45 1.58 19.72 18.57
C ALA A 45 0.16 20.25 18.73
N LEU A 46 -0.43 20.23 19.95
CA LEU A 46 -1.72 20.82 20.26
C LEU A 46 -1.73 22.34 20.00
N ALA A 47 -0.64 23.04 20.33
CA ALA A 47 -0.50 24.46 20.07
C ALA A 47 -0.35 24.78 18.56
N ILE A 48 0.34 23.92 17.82
CA ILE A 48 0.60 24.10 16.38
C ILE A 48 -0.63 23.72 15.54
N ARG A 49 -1.36 22.68 15.92
CA ARG A 49 -2.44 22.04 15.15
C ARG A 49 -3.51 22.98 14.58
N PRO A 50 -3.98 24.03 15.31
CA PRO A 50 -4.98 24.95 14.77
C PRO A 50 -4.51 25.74 13.54
N GLY A 51 -3.21 26.00 13.40
CA GLY A 51 -2.62 26.71 12.27
C GLY A 51 -2.28 25.83 11.07
N VAL A 52 -2.38 24.48 11.20
CA VAL A 52 -2.02 23.58 10.12
C VAL A 52 -3.13 23.51 9.08
N THR A 53 -2.78 23.80 7.83
CA THR A 53 -3.65 23.64 6.66
C THR A 53 -2.98 22.77 5.62
N LEU A 54 -3.77 22.01 4.86
CA LEU A 54 -3.30 21.14 3.78
C LEU A 54 -3.90 21.60 2.46
N ALA A 55 -3.07 21.89 1.48
CA ALA A 55 -3.49 22.23 0.12
C ALA A 55 -4.25 21.05 -0.53
N LYS A 56 -3.81 19.82 -0.28
CA LYS A 56 -4.47 18.59 -0.73
C LYS A 56 -4.70 17.69 0.48
N LYS A 57 -5.94 17.29 0.71
CA LYS A 57 -6.32 16.42 1.82
C LYS A 57 -6.19 14.95 1.40
N PRO A 58 -5.35 14.16 2.04
CA PRO A 58 -5.33 12.70 1.83
C PRO A 58 -6.59 12.06 2.43
N ARG A 59 -6.80 10.77 2.17
CA ARG A 59 -7.97 10.04 2.67
C ARG A 59 -8.14 10.12 4.20
N MET A 60 -7.02 10.02 4.95
CA MET A 60 -6.99 10.26 6.39
C MET A 60 -6.54 11.70 6.67
N ALA A 61 -7.40 12.66 6.37
CA ALA A 61 -7.08 14.08 6.47
C ALA A 61 -6.70 14.49 7.90
N ASP A 62 -7.43 14.03 8.91
CA ASP A 62 -7.16 14.37 10.31
C ASP A 62 -5.82 13.79 10.78
N PHE A 63 -5.51 12.55 10.39
CA PHE A 63 -4.21 11.95 10.64
C PHE A 63 -3.07 12.80 10.04
N ALA A 64 -3.23 13.24 8.79
CA ALA A 64 -2.22 14.04 8.11
C ALA A 64 -2.05 15.42 8.76
N LEU A 65 -3.12 16.06 9.20
CA LEU A 65 -3.06 17.33 9.94
C LEU A 65 -2.33 17.19 11.28
N TRP A 66 -2.59 16.12 12.02
CA TRP A 66 -1.87 15.83 13.26
C TRP A 66 -0.41 15.45 12.99
N GLY A 67 -0.15 14.66 11.95
CA GLY A 67 1.19 14.26 11.57
C GLY A 67 2.08 15.46 11.22
N VAL A 68 1.54 16.44 10.49
CA VAL A 68 2.24 17.71 10.21
C VAL A 68 2.52 18.47 11.51
N ALA A 69 1.54 18.60 12.41
CA ALA A 69 1.74 19.31 13.67
C ALA A 69 2.80 18.62 14.55
N ILE A 70 2.80 17.31 14.60
CA ILE A 70 3.79 16.51 15.35
C ILE A 70 5.18 16.66 14.70
N ALA A 71 5.28 16.58 13.38
CA ALA A 71 6.54 16.77 12.67
C ALA A 71 7.15 18.14 12.98
N GLN A 72 6.34 19.19 12.94
CA GLN A 72 6.78 20.55 13.29
C GLN A 72 7.19 20.66 14.78
N ALA A 73 6.47 20.02 15.68
CA ALA A 73 6.83 19.96 17.11
C ALA A 73 8.19 19.27 17.34
N LEU A 74 8.57 18.34 16.47
CA LEU A 74 9.86 17.63 16.46
C LEU A 74 10.97 18.35 15.67
N GLY A 75 10.70 19.51 15.06
CA GLY A 75 11.67 20.28 14.29
C GLY A 75 11.77 19.88 12.81
N HIS A 76 10.85 19.06 12.29
CA HIS A 76 10.74 18.74 10.86
C HIS A 76 9.76 19.67 10.15
N THR A 77 9.80 19.69 8.81
CA THR A 77 8.78 20.42 8.04
C THR A 77 7.54 19.57 7.82
N GLY A 78 6.40 20.22 7.63
CA GLY A 78 5.15 19.54 7.27
C GLY A 78 5.25 18.81 5.93
N GLU A 79 6.03 19.37 4.99
CA GLU A 79 6.29 18.77 3.67
C GLU A 79 7.06 17.45 3.78
N GLN A 80 8.11 17.40 4.61
CA GLN A 80 8.87 16.17 4.87
C GLN A 80 7.96 15.04 5.39
N PHE A 81 7.05 15.38 6.31
CA PHE A 81 6.08 14.40 6.79
C PHE A 81 5.14 13.92 5.68
N LEU A 82 4.59 14.85 4.89
CA LEU A 82 3.63 14.52 3.82
C LEU A 82 4.28 13.68 2.72
N GLU A 83 5.54 13.96 2.38
CA GLU A 83 6.31 13.17 1.43
C GLU A 83 6.54 11.74 1.95
N ALA A 84 7.03 11.59 3.18
CA ALA A 84 7.24 10.29 3.81
C ALA A 84 5.93 9.50 3.94
N TYR A 85 4.85 10.17 4.32
CA TYR A 85 3.52 9.56 4.41
C TYR A 85 3.00 9.11 3.04
N GLY A 86 3.14 9.97 2.01
CA GLY A 86 2.77 9.64 0.63
C GLY A 86 3.52 8.42 0.11
N LYS A 87 4.85 8.39 0.30
CA LYS A 87 5.70 7.26 -0.06
C LYS A 87 5.27 5.96 0.63
N LYS A 88 4.94 6.01 1.92
CA LYS A 88 4.45 4.83 2.65
C LYS A 88 3.11 4.31 2.11
N ILE A 89 2.18 5.18 1.74
CA ILE A 89 0.91 4.79 1.10
C ILE A 89 1.17 4.15 -0.27
N GLU A 90 2.17 4.63 -1.01
CA GLU A 90 2.54 4.09 -2.31
C GLU A 90 3.17 2.70 -2.17
N GLU A 91 4.13 2.53 -1.27
CA GLU A 91 4.73 1.23 -0.92
C GLU A 91 3.67 0.20 -0.51
N GLN A 92 2.73 0.57 0.36
CA GLN A 92 1.61 -0.31 0.76
C GLN A 92 0.71 -0.71 -0.41
N SER A 93 0.47 0.23 -1.33
CA SER A 93 -0.32 -0.03 -2.53
C SER A 93 0.40 -1.02 -3.45
N GLU A 94 1.72 -0.90 -3.57
CA GLU A 94 2.54 -1.81 -4.36
C GLU A 94 2.61 -3.21 -3.76
N GLU A 95 2.80 -3.30 -2.44
CA GLU A 95 2.83 -4.56 -1.70
C GLU A 95 1.49 -5.29 -1.83
N ALA A 96 0.36 -4.59 -1.65
CA ALA A 96 -0.97 -5.17 -1.84
C ALA A 96 -1.22 -5.69 -3.26
N LEU A 97 -0.64 -5.05 -4.29
CA LEU A 97 -0.71 -5.54 -5.67
C LEU A 97 0.24 -6.73 -5.90
N ALA A 98 1.42 -6.70 -5.28
CA ALA A 98 2.41 -7.77 -5.40
C ALA A 98 1.94 -9.07 -4.72
N GLU A 99 1.24 -8.97 -3.59
CA GLU A 99 0.67 -10.13 -2.89
C GLU A 99 -0.54 -10.74 -3.60
N SER A 100 -1.20 -9.98 -4.48
CA SER A 100 -2.39 -10.47 -5.19
C SER A 100 -2.01 -11.15 -6.50
N VAL A 101 -2.26 -12.47 -6.56
CA VAL A 101 -2.07 -13.26 -7.79
C VAL A 101 -2.89 -12.69 -8.95
N GLU A 102 -4.12 -12.24 -8.68
CA GLU A 102 -5.01 -11.65 -9.68
C GLU A 102 -4.47 -10.34 -10.23
N ALA A 103 -3.92 -9.49 -9.36
CA ALA A 103 -3.33 -8.23 -9.79
C ALA A 103 -2.04 -8.46 -10.58
N ALA A 104 -1.16 -9.35 -10.11
CA ALA A 104 0.07 -9.71 -10.80
C ALA A 104 -0.22 -10.30 -12.19
N ALA A 105 -1.18 -11.24 -12.29
CA ALA A 105 -1.62 -11.82 -13.54
C ALA A 105 -2.21 -10.76 -14.49
N LEU A 106 -3.08 -9.88 -13.99
CA LEU A 106 -3.66 -8.80 -14.79
C LEU A 106 -2.59 -7.82 -15.30
N ILE A 107 -1.67 -7.39 -14.45
CA ILE A 107 -0.59 -6.48 -14.83
C ILE A 107 0.29 -7.10 -15.91
N THR A 108 0.64 -8.38 -15.78
CA THR A 108 1.43 -9.10 -16.78
C THR A 108 0.66 -9.27 -18.09
N PHE A 109 -0.63 -9.61 -18.01
CA PHE A 109 -1.51 -9.72 -19.17
C PHE A 109 -1.58 -8.39 -19.96
N MET A 110 -1.79 -7.28 -19.25
CA MET A 110 -1.91 -5.96 -19.86
C MET A 110 -0.60 -5.42 -20.43
N LYS A 111 0.55 -5.83 -19.89
CA LYS A 111 1.87 -5.48 -20.47
C LYS A 111 2.06 -6.07 -21.87
N GLY A 112 1.44 -7.19 -22.18
CA GLY A 112 1.49 -7.82 -23.49
C GLY A 112 0.56 -7.17 -24.52
N ASP A 113 -0.56 -6.61 -24.12
CA ASP A 113 -1.56 -5.95 -24.97
C ASP A 113 -1.71 -4.47 -24.60
N ARG A 114 -1.07 -3.60 -25.35
CA ARG A 114 -1.06 -2.14 -25.12
C ARG A 114 -2.35 -1.43 -25.54
N SER A 115 -3.24 -2.10 -26.27
CA SER A 115 -4.48 -1.52 -26.79
C SER A 115 -5.60 -1.42 -25.78
N GLY A 116 -5.44 -2.08 -24.62
CA GLY A 116 -6.49 -2.26 -23.64
C GLY A 116 -7.24 -3.58 -23.86
N TRP A 117 -8.03 -3.98 -22.86
CA TRP A 117 -8.83 -5.19 -22.93
C TRP A 117 -10.26 -4.94 -22.48
N ARG A 118 -11.22 -5.54 -23.20
CA ARG A 118 -12.64 -5.48 -22.88
C ARG A 118 -13.28 -6.84 -23.03
N GLY A 119 -14.03 -7.27 -22.03
CA GLY A 119 -14.73 -8.55 -22.09
C GLY A 119 -15.50 -8.84 -20.80
N THR A 120 -16.04 -10.04 -20.70
CA THR A 120 -16.71 -10.51 -19.48
C THR A 120 -15.70 -11.04 -18.46
N ALA A 121 -16.08 -11.09 -17.18
CA ALA A 121 -15.23 -11.67 -16.14
C ALA A 121 -14.80 -13.13 -16.44
N ARG A 122 -15.64 -13.89 -17.11
CA ARG A 122 -15.33 -15.27 -17.55
C ARG A 122 -14.25 -15.26 -18.63
N GLN A 123 -14.37 -14.37 -19.62
CA GLN A 123 -13.36 -14.23 -20.67
C GLN A 123 -12.02 -13.77 -20.12
N LEU A 124 -12.03 -12.82 -19.16
CA LEU A 124 -10.81 -12.40 -18.47
C LEU A 124 -10.16 -13.56 -17.72
N LEU A 125 -10.96 -14.29 -16.92
CA LEU A 125 -10.45 -15.42 -16.15
C LEU A 125 -9.83 -16.50 -17.06
N ASN A 126 -10.48 -16.81 -18.19
CA ASN A 126 -9.94 -17.74 -19.18
C ASN A 126 -8.63 -17.21 -19.79
N ALA A 127 -8.59 -15.92 -20.17
CA ALA A 127 -7.39 -15.31 -20.73
C ALA A 127 -6.21 -15.35 -19.75
N LEU A 128 -6.45 -15.02 -18.47
CA LEU A 128 -5.43 -15.08 -17.42
C LEU A 128 -4.99 -16.53 -17.14
N SER A 129 -5.89 -17.50 -17.22
CA SER A 129 -5.57 -18.92 -16.98
C SER A 129 -4.78 -19.55 -18.13
N LEU A 130 -4.88 -19.00 -19.33
CA LEU A 130 -4.14 -19.47 -20.53
C LEU A 130 -2.78 -18.77 -20.70
N MET A 131 -2.41 -17.85 -19.81
CA MET A 131 -1.11 -17.21 -19.88
C MET A 131 -0.02 -18.24 -19.59
N ASP A 132 0.86 -18.44 -20.58
CA ASP A 132 2.09 -19.22 -20.40
C ASP A 132 3.04 -18.45 -19.47
N VAL A 133 3.23 -18.95 -18.28
CA VAL A 133 4.08 -18.36 -17.24
C VAL A 133 5.57 -18.37 -17.64
N GLU A 134 5.93 -19.07 -18.71
CA GLU A 134 7.32 -19.24 -19.16
C GLU A 134 7.88 -18.08 -20.02
N LYS A 135 7.05 -17.11 -20.44
CA LYS A 135 7.48 -16.00 -21.32
C LYS A 135 7.69 -14.66 -20.64
N GLY A 136 7.85 -14.61 -19.33
CA GLY A 136 8.27 -13.39 -18.62
C GLY A 136 9.77 -13.17 -18.76
N SER A 137 10.20 -12.57 -19.87
CA SER A 137 11.57 -12.12 -20.13
C SER A 137 11.89 -10.83 -19.37
N ASP A 138 11.67 -10.78 -18.08
CA ASP A 138 12.21 -9.70 -17.26
C ASP A 138 12.52 -10.23 -15.86
N ASN A 139 13.66 -9.80 -15.30
CA ASN A 139 14.29 -10.28 -14.06
C ASN A 139 13.47 -10.09 -12.76
N SER A 140 12.16 -10.00 -12.83
CA SER A 140 11.29 -9.95 -11.66
C SER A 140 10.96 -11.39 -11.20
N HIS A 141 11.50 -11.77 -10.05
CA HIS A 141 11.44 -13.09 -9.42
C HIS A 141 10.03 -13.56 -8.99
N GLN A 142 8.97 -13.00 -9.51
CA GLN A 142 7.60 -13.38 -9.15
C GLN A 142 6.99 -14.30 -10.22
N ARG A 143 7.17 -15.61 -10.03
CA ARG A 143 6.43 -16.63 -10.78
C ARG A 143 4.95 -16.54 -10.40
N ILE A 144 4.12 -16.09 -11.33
CA ILE A 144 2.68 -16.03 -11.14
C ILE A 144 2.16 -17.46 -11.14
N ASN A 145 1.67 -17.93 -9.99
CA ASN A 145 1.04 -19.23 -9.91
C ASN A 145 -0.43 -19.14 -10.36
N VAL A 146 -0.66 -19.36 -11.65
CA VAL A 146 -1.99 -19.31 -12.28
C VAL A 146 -3.00 -20.27 -11.63
N GLN A 147 -2.54 -21.34 -10.97
CA GLN A 147 -3.40 -22.28 -10.24
C GLN A 147 -4.07 -21.65 -9.01
N GLN A 148 -3.54 -20.54 -8.51
CA GLN A 148 -4.11 -19.79 -7.39
C GLN A 148 -5.17 -18.76 -7.81
N LEU A 149 -5.40 -18.59 -9.13
CA LEU A 149 -6.49 -17.77 -9.61
C LEU A 149 -7.84 -18.32 -9.16
N PRO A 150 -8.83 -17.45 -8.89
CA PRO A 150 -10.16 -17.89 -8.47
C PRO A 150 -10.82 -18.71 -9.58
N LYS A 151 -11.47 -19.80 -9.21
CA LYS A 151 -12.19 -20.65 -10.18
C LYS A 151 -13.49 -20.03 -10.68
N GLN A 152 -14.03 -19.04 -9.96
CA GLN A 152 -15.32 -18.40 -10.28
C GLN A 152 -15.11 -16.96 -10.74
N PRO A 153 -15.71 -16.55 -11.87
CA PRO A 153 -15.62 -15.19 -12.40
C PRO A 153 -16.08 -14.10 -11.41
N GLN A 154 -17.11 -14.39 -10.61
CA GLN A 154 -17.63 -13.45 -9.61
C GLN A 154 -16.60 -13.15 -8.51
N VAL A 155 -15.81 -14.16 -8.12
CA VAL A 155 -14.75 -14.01 -7.12
C VAL A 155 -13.62 -13.14 -7.69
N LEU A 156 -13.24 -13.37 -8.96
CA LEU A 156 -12.26 -12.52 -9.67
C LEU A 156 -12.72 -11.06 -9.69
N THR A 157 -13.97 -10.81 -10.11
CA THR A 157 -14.53 -9.45 -10.16
C THR A 157 -14.52 -8.79 -8.79
N ARG A 158 -14.90 -9.50 -7.74
CA ARG A 158 -14.90 -8.96 -6.37
C ARG A 158 -13.49 -8.58 -5.92
N ARG A 159 -12.49 -9.43 -6.16
CA ARG A 159 -11.10 -9.19 -5.79
C ARG A 159 -10.47 -8.04 -6.60
N LEU A 160 -10.71 -7.98 -7.91
CA LEU A 160 -10.26 -6.88 -8.75
C LEU A 160 -10.91 -5.54 -8.37
N ASN A 161 -12.20 -5.54 -7.99
CA ASN A 161 -12.86 -4.34 -7.46
C ASN A 161 -12.24 -3.84 -6.16
N ALA A 162 -11.83 -4.74 -5.27
CA ALA A 162 -11.13 -4.36 -4.04
C ALA A 162 -9.75 -3.73 -4.32
N LEU A 163 -9.07 -4.17 -5.39
CA LEU A 163 -7.74 -3.69 -5.80
C LEU A 163 -7.81 -2.50 -6.77
N LYS A 164 -9.01 -2.15 -7.27
CA LYS A 164 -9.20 -1.07 -8.25
C LYS A 164 -8.49 0.25 -7.89
N PRO A 165 -8.54 0.76 -6.65
CA PRO A 165 -7.84 2.00 -6.30
C PRO A 165 -6.31 1.89 -6.46
N ASN A 166 -5.74 0.71 -6.15
CA ASN A 166 -4.31 0.46 -6.27
C ASN A 166 -3.88 0.28 -7.73
N LEU A 167 -4.70 -0.41 -8.53
CA LEU A 167 -4.50 -0.56 -9.97
C LEU A 167 -4.55 0.79 -10.69
N GLN A 168 -5.48 1.66 -10.32
CA GLN A 168 -5.59 3.00 -10.91
C GLN A 168 -4.36 3.88 -10.62
N LYS A 169 -3.73 3.73 -9.48
CA LYS A 169 -2.47 4.45 -9.16
C LYS A 169 -1.29 4.00 -10.03
N LYS A 170 -1.28 2.76 -10.50
CA LYS A 170 -0.25 2.24 -11.43
C LYS A 170 -0.57 2.50 -12.91
N ALA A 171 -1.35 3.54 -13.23
CA ALA A 171 -1.73 3.91 -14.60
C ALA A 171 -2.59 2.87 -15.35
N PHE A 172 -3.28 1.99 -14.61
CA PHE A 172 -4.29 1.13 -15.20
C PHE A 172 -5.67 1.77 -15.04
N GLY A 173 -6.25 2.24 -16.13
CA GLY A 173 -7.68 2.57 -16.18
C GLY A 173 -8.49 1.27 -16.08
N ALA A 174 -8.86 0.89 -14.86
CA ALA A 174 -9.75 -0.24 -14.63
C ALA A 174 -11.18 0.26 -14.50
N ASN A 175 -12.01 0.05 -15.50
CA ASN A 175 -13.45 0.22 -15.36
C ASN A 175 -14.09 -1.14 -15.11
N VAL A 176 -14.31 -1.46 -13.83
CA VAL A 176 -15.05 -2.65 -13.40
C VAL A 176 -16.39 -2.17 -12.89
N PRO A 177 -17.42 -2.12 -13.74
CA PRO A 177 -18.72 -1.61 -13.33
C PRO A 177 -19.38 -2.60 -12.35
N LYS A 178 -20.05 -2.05 -11.33
CA LYS A 178 -20.71 -2.87 -10.30
C LYS A 178 -21.82 -3.76 -10.84
N ASN A 179 -22.47 -3.36 -11.94
CA ASN A 179 -23.66 -4.01 -12.48
C ASN A 179 -23.61 -4.33 -13.99
N SER A 180 -22.43 -4.23 -14.64
CA SER A 180 -22.29 -4.59 -16.06
C SER A 180 -21.54 -5.91 -16.21
N PRO A 181 -21.93 -6.78 -17.15
CA PRO A 181 -21.19 -8.00 -17.44
C PRO A 181 -19.82 -7.76 -18.08
N ALA A 182 -19.55 -6.53 -18.55
CA ALA A 182 -18.30 -6.19 -19.20
C ALA A 182 -17.30 -5.54 -18.24
N ILE A 183 -16.09 -6.05 -18.23
CA ILE A 183 -14.91 -5.47 -17.56
C ILE A 183 -14.06 -4.82 -18.64
N GLU A 184 -13.61 -3.62 -18.41
CA GLU A 184 -12.76 -2.87 -19.33
C GLU A 184 -11.50 -2.38 -18.61
N PHE A 185 -10.34 -2.61 -19.22
CA PHE A 185 -9.06 -2.12 -18.76
C PHE A 185 -8.40 -1.31 -19.87
N GLN A 186 -7.91 -0.12 -19.53
CA GLN A 186 -7.11 0.71 -20.41
C GLN A 186 -5.86 1.21 -19.68
N PHE A 187 -4.74 1.34 -20.41
CA PHE A 187 -3.62 2.13 -19.91
C PHE A 187 -4.01 3.61 -19.97
N ILE A 188 -3.88 4.31 -18.86
CA ILE A 188 -3.94 5.77 -18.81
C ILE A 188 -2.48 6.23 -19.01
N LEU A 189 -2.19 6.79 -20.20
CA LEU A 189 -0.93 7.47 -20.51
C LEU A 189 -0.84 8.78 -19.75
#